data_bdfe8a9058a63db57e1591311eef0f8b
#
_entry.id   bdfe8a9058a63db57e1591311eef0f8b
#
_cell.length_a   1.000
_cell.length_b   1.000
_cell.length_c   1.000
_cell.angle_alpha   90.00
_cell.angle_beta   90.00
_cell.angle_gamma   90.00
#
_symmetry.space_group_name_H-M   'P 1'
#
loop_
_entity.id
_entity.type
_entity.pdbx_description
1 polymer ?
#
loop_
_entity_poly.entity_id
_entity_poly.type
_entity_poly.pdbx_seq_one_letter_code
_entity_poly.pdbx_strand_id
1 'polypeptide(L)'
;MAETLLMGAVAYDPKVVTIWDGFKVYFAEQGLDFDFVLYSNYERQVEAHFGGHFHVAWNSPLAWLQAERFAKRAGRAAHAIAMRDTDRDLTSVVIVRDDSTIKSVNDLAGKKVGVGAADSPQATLIPLLHLAEAGVTPHDDFEVVRFDVDLGKHGDHVGGERDAAKALLDGRVDAACLIDANHLGFSKEGTLPSGATRVLAQTKPYDHCNFTVLDGAIEDARIKRFRELLLGMSYDDPKVRPLLDLEGLKVWKDGRTEGYALLEAAIDRFGTIEDFLAGLGKRCM
;
A
#
# COMPACT_ATOMS: atom_id res chain seq x y z
N MET A 1 14.34 -28.44 17.63
CA MET A 1 14.35 -26.96 17.64
C MET A 1 13.10 -26.53 16.88
N ALA A 2 12.37 -25.54 17.37
CA ALA A 2 11.24 -25.00 16.60
C ALA A 2 11.82 -24.41 15.31
N GLU A 3 11.16 -24.65 14.18
CA GLU A 3 11.56 -24.09 12.90
C GLU A 3 11.31 -22.59 12.89
N THR A 4 12.25 -21.79 12.38
CA THR A 4 12.18 -20.33 12.32
C THR A 4 10.94 -19.86 11.54
N LEU A 5 10.15 -18.94 12.08
CA LEU A 5 9.10 -18.25 11.34
C LEU A 5 9.74 -17.26 10.38
N LEU A 6 9.58 -17.48 9.08
CA LEU A 6 10.16 -16.62 8.06
C LEU A 6 9.10 -15.71 7.42
N MET A 7 9.37 -14.41 7.37
CA MET A 7 8.51 -13.39 6.76
C MET A 7 9.11 -12.89 5.44
N GLY A 8 8.26 -12.64 4.44
CA GLY A 8 8.63 -11.92 3.22
C GLY A 8 8.19 -10.44 3.31
N ALA A 9 9.06 -9.53 2.92
CA ALA A 9 8.76 -8.10 2.79
C ALA A 9 9.47 -7.49 1.57
N VAL A 10 9.06 -6.30 1.12
CA VAL A 10 9.69 -5.58 0.01
C VAL A 10 10.62 -4.49 0.55
N ALA A 11 11.83 -4.42 0.00
CA ALA A 11 12.80 -3.38 0.29
C ALA A 11 12.50 -2.12 -0.53
N TYR A 12 11.51 -1.34 -0.11
CA TYR A 12 11.15 -0.07 -0.76
C TYR A 12 12.01 1.11 -0.28
N ASP A 13 12.57 1.00 0.91
CA ASP A 13 13.42 2.01 1.56
C ASP A 13 14.49 1.32 2.41
N PRO A 14 15.72 1.86 2.55
CA PRO A 14 16.76 1.29 3.44
C PRO A 14 16.33 1.08 4.89
N LYS A 15 15.38 1.89 5.40
CA LYS A 15 14.85 1.75 6.77
C LYS A 15 14.16 0.41 7.03
N VAL A 16 13.68 -0.29 5.97
CA VAL A 16 12.99 -1.58 6.07
C VAL A 16 13.84 -2.62 6.79
N VAL A 17 15.16 -2.63 6.54
CA VAL A 17 16.09 -3.52 7.24
C VAL A 17 16.09 -3.22 8.74
N THR A 18 16.22 -1.95 9.12
CA THR A 18 16.25 -1.53 10.52
C THR A 18 14.93 -1.85 11.24
N ILE A 19 13.81 -1.69 10.54
CA ILE A 19 12.48 -2.02 11.07
C ILE A 19 12.43 -3.51 11.43
N TRP A 20 12.67 -4.38 10.46
CA TRP A 20 12.51 -5.82 10.66
C TRP A 20 13.59 -6.43 11.55
N ASP A 21 14.81 -5.90 11.58
CA ASP A 21 15.83 -6.26 12.56
C ASP A 21 15.35 -5.94 13.99
N GLY A 22 14.70 -4.80 14.20
CA GLY A 22 14.12 -4.45 15.49
C GLY A 22 13.01 -5.43 15.91
N PHE A 23 12.10 -5.77 15.00
CA PHE A 23 11.07 -6.78 15.26
C PHE A 23 11.67 -8.18 15.51
N LYS A 24 12.72 -8.56 14.80
CA LYS A 24 13.45 -9.82 15.02
C LYS A 24 13.98 -9.90 16.46
N VAL A 25 14.58 -8.83 16.96
CA VAL A 25 15.06 -8.77 18.36
C VAL A 25 13.89 -8.90 19.33
N TYR A 26 12.81 -8.14 19.10
CA TYR A 26 11.61 -8.19 19.95
C TYR A 26 11.01 -9.60 20.00
N PHE A 27 10.83 -10.27 18.86
CA PHE A 27 10.26 -11.61 18.81
C PHE A 27 11.16 -12.65 19.50
N ALA A 28 12.48 -12.55 19.34
CA ALA A 28 13.44 -13.41 20.02
C ALA A 28 13.35 -13.27 21.55
N GLU A 29 13.21 -12.04 22.07
CA GLU A 29 13.00 -11.79 23.51
C GLU A 29 11.68 -12.38 24.01
N GLN A 30 10.66 -12.53 23.14
CA GLN A 30 9.37 -13.13 23.43
C GLN A 30 9.33 -14.66 23.17
N GLY A 31 10.49 -15.27 22.82
CA GLY A 31 10.62 -16.70 22.61
C GLY A 31 10.10 -17.19 21.26
N LEU A 32 9.91 -16.30 20.27
CA LEU A 32 9.58 -16.65 18.90
C LEU A 32 10.83 -16.52 18.02
N ASP A 33 11.30 -17.64 17.45
CA ASP A 33 12.37 -17.64 16.46
C ASP A 33 11.81 -17.09 15.13
N PHE A 34 12.25 -15.88 14.76
CA PHE A 34 11.73 -15.10 13.62
C PHE A 34 12.89 -14.59 12.77
N ASP A 35 12.71 -14.64 11.46
CA ASP A 35 13.60 -14.00 10.50
C ASP A 35 12.80 -13.45 9.29
N PHE A 36 13.46 -12.73 8.38
CA PHE A 36 12.81 -12.14 7.22
C PHE A 36 13.67 -12.21 5.96
N VAL A 37 12.99 -12.20 4.81
CA VAL A 37 13.60 -12.12 3.48
C VAL A 37 13.05 -10.89 2.76
N LEU A 38 13.94 -10.11 2.16
CA LEU A 38 13.58 -8.91 1.41
C LEU A 38 13.57 -9.17 -0.09
N TYR A 39 12.51 -8.71 -0.74
CA TYR A 39 12.31 -8.78 -2.18
C TYR A 39 12.45 -7.39 -2.83
N SER A 40 12.83 -7.35 -4.09
CA SER A 40 12.98 -6.11 -4.84
C SER A 40 11.65 -5.48 -5.27
N ASN A 41 10.59 -6.30 -5.38
CA ASN A 41 9.23 -5.88 -5.73
C ASN A 41 8.19 -6.85 -5.19
N TYR A 42 6.92 -6.42 -5.18
CA TYR A 42 5.83 -7.21 -4.62
C TYR A 42 5.45 -8.43 -5.46
N GLU A 43 5.59 -8.37 -6.78
CA GLU A 43 5.32 -9.52 -7.66
C GLU A 43 6.22 -10.70 -7.32
N ARG A 44 7.51 -10.42 -7.07
CA ARG A 44 8.47 -11.46 -6.65
C ARG A 44 8.16 -11.99 -5.27
N GLN A 45 7.72 -11.12 -4.36
CA GLN A 45 7.30 -11.54 -3.01
C GLN A 45 6.08 -12.46 -3.09
N VAL A 46 5.02 -12.08 -3.84
CA VAL A 46 3.82 -12.91 -4.01
C VAL A 46 4.18 -14.26 -4.64
N GLU A 47 4.99 -14.28 -5.70
CA GLU A 47 5.46 -15.52 -6.34
C GLU A 47 6.19 -16.42 -5.35
N ALA A 48 7.12 -15.86 -4.57
CA ALA A 48 7.91 -16.61 -3.58
C ALA A 48 7.03 -17.13 -2.43
N HIS A 49 5.98 -16.40 -2.02
CA HIS A 49 5.02 -16.84 -1.01
C HIS A 49 4.28 -18.08 -1.48
N PHE A 50 3.76 -18.11 -2.71
CA PHE A 50 3.12 -19.28 -3.29
C PHE A 50 4.10 -20.44 -3.56
N GLY A 51 5.37 -20.12 -3.78
CA GLY A 51 6.47 -21.09 -3.86
C GLY A 51 6.89 -21.68 -2.50
N GLY A 52 6.32 -21.23 -1.38
CA GLY A 52 6.63 -21.72 -0.02
C GLY A 52 7.99 -21.26 0.51
N HIS A 53 8.54 -20.15 0.00
CA HIS A 53 9.86 -19.65 0.42
C HIS A 53 9.82 -18.98 1.80
N PHE A 54 8.66 -18.60 2.29
CA PHE A 54 8.43 -18.02 3.61
C PHE A 54 6.97 -18.24 4.05
N HIS A 55 6.63 -17.94 5.31
CA HIS A 55 5.36 -18.31 5.93
C HIS A 55 4.34 -17.17 5.97
N VAL A 56 4.78 -15.93 6.14
CA VAL A 56 3.93 -14.75 6.26
C VAL A 56 4.49 -13.61 5.41
N ALA A 57 3.62 -12.91 4.66
CA ALA A 57 4.00 -11.76 3.83
C ALA A 57 3.56 -10.45 4.48
N TRP A 58 4.42 -9.44 4.49
CA TRP A 58 4.01 -8.06 4.65
C TRP A 58 3.64 -7.51 3.27
N ASN A 59 2.35 -7.45 2.99
CA ASN A 59 1.83 -7.11 1.67
C ASN A 59 1.34 -5.65 1.60
N SER A 60 1.63 -4.99 0.47
CA SER A 60 0.89 -3.81 0.04
C SER A 60 -0.57 -4.19 -0.29
N PRO A 61 -1.50 -3.24 -0.41
CA PRO A 61 -2.88 -3.54 -0.76
C PRO A 61 -3.01 -4.22 -2.14
N LEU A 62 -2.18 -3.84 -3.12
CA LEU A 62 -2.19 -4.50 -4.43
C LEU A 62 -1.63 -5.93 -4.36
N ALA A 63 -0.55 -6.16 -3.60
CA ALA A 63 0.01 -7.49 -3.38
C ALA A 63 -0.96 -8.41 -2.60
N TRP A 64 -1.71 -7.85 -1.65
CA TRP A 64 -2.81 -8.56 -0.99
C TRP A 64 -3.83 -9.07 -2.01
N LEU A 65 -4.35 -8.20 -2.89
CA LEU A 65 -5.35 -8.59 -3.90
C LEU A 65 -4.77 -9.54 -4.96
N GLN A 66 -3.49 -9.38 -5.33
CA GLN A 66 -2.79 -10.36 -6.17
C GLN A 66 -2.78 -11.75 -5.50
N ALA A 67 -2.41 -11.80 -4.21
CA ALA A 67 -2.36 -13.06 -3.46
C ALA A 67 -3.77 -13.67 -3.26
N GLU A 68 -4.76 -12.88 -2.88
CA GLU A 68 -6.14 -13.30 -2.66
C GLU A 68 -6.75 -13.89 -3.94
N ARG A 69 -6.67 -13.15 -5.06
CA ARG A 69 -7.21 -13.58 -6.35
C ARG A 69 -6.50 -14.80 -6.90
N PHE A 70 -5.19 -14.90 -6.75
CA PHE A 70 -4.45 -16.07 -7.19
C PHE A 70 -4.79 -17.29 -6.32
N ALA A 71 -4.84 -17.15 -4.99
CA ALA A 71 -5.25 -18.23 -4.09
C ALA A 71 -6.64 -18.76 -4.49
N LYS A 72 -7.62 -17.88 -4.69
CA LYS A 72 -8.97 -18.23 -5.11
C LYS A 72 -9.02 -18.98 -6.45
N ARG A 73 -8.23 -18.55 -7.46
CA ARG A 73 -8.09 -19.26 -8.74
C ARG A 73 -7.48 -20.66 -8.59
N ALA A 74 -6.59 -20.83 -7.63
CA ALA A 74 -5.94 -22.11 -7.29
C ALA A 74 -6.77 -23.00 -6.35
N GLY A 75 -8.03 -22.61 -6.01
CA GLY A 75 -8.87 -23.32 -5.04
C GLY A 75 -8.35 -23.24 -3.60
N ARG A 76 -7.60 -22.19 -3.28
CA ARG A 76 -6.96 -21.92 -1.99
C ARG A 76 -7.52 -20.63 -1.38
N ALA A 77 -7.09 -20.30 -0.16
CA ALA A 77 -7.39 -19.02 0.47
C ALA A 77 -6.12 -18.28 0.91
N ALA A 78 -6.17 -16.95 0.91
CA ALA A 78 -5.24 -16.08 1.59
C ALA A 78 -5.97 -15.37 2.75
N HIS A 79 -5.27 -15.13 3.85
CA HIS A 79 -5.85 -14.55 5.06
C HIS A 79 -5.03 -13.35 5.50
N ALA A 80 -5.69 -12.20 5.64
CA ALA A 80 -5.13 -11.02 6.30
C ALA A 80 -5.22 -11.23 7.81
N ILE A 81 -4.08 -11.36 8.51
CA ILE A 81 -4.04 -11.73 9.93
C ILE A 81 -3.80 -10.56 10.88
N ALA A 82 -3.12 -9.52 10.42
CA ALA A 82 -2.88 -8.30 11.19
C ALA A 82 -2.59 -7.14 10.24
N MET A 83 -2.84 -5.91 10.69
CA MET A 83 -2.54 -4.66 9.98
C MET A 83 -2.28 -3.54 10.98
N ARG A 84 -1.62 -2.46 10.55
CA ARG A 84 -1.43 -1.28 11.39
C ARG A 84 -2.75 -0.54 11.57
N ASP A 85 -2.91 0.19 12.67
CA ASP A 85 -4.02 1.14 12.84
C ASP A 85 -4.00 2.23 11.76
N THR A 86 -2.82 2.59 11.28
CA THR A 86 -2.59 3.57 10.22
C THR A 86 -2.82 3.02 8.80
N ASP A 87 -3.09 1.73 8.64
CA ASP A 87 -3.46 1.12 7.36
C ASP A 87 -4.98 1.01 7.15
N ARG A 88 -5.77 1.54 8.06
CA ARG A 88 -7.23 1.49 8.00
C ARG A 88 -7.83 2.84 7.67
N ASP A 89 -8.86 2.80 6.85
CA ASP A 89 -9.70 3.97 6.55
C ASP A 89 -8.92 5.16 5.98
N LEU A 90 -7.88 4.87 5.18
CA LEU A 90 -7.12 5.87 4.45
C LEU A 90 -7.94 6.48 3.33
N THR A 91 -7.65 7.71 2.96
CA THR A 91 -8.25 8.38 1.81
C THR A 91 -7.18 8.95 0.90
N SER A 92 -7.50 9.08 -0.39
CA SER A 92 -6.70 9.84 -1.32
C SER A 92 -7.38 11.14 -1.67
N VAL A 93 -6.59 12.16 -2.00
CA VAL A 93 -7.07 13.46 -2.40
C VAL A 93 -6.58 13.80 -3.80
N VAL A 94 -7.44 14.48 -4.56
CA VAL A 94 -7.08 15.18 -5.79
C VAL A 94 -6.91 16.64 -5.40
N ILE A 95 -5.71 17.17 -5.56
CA ILE A 95 -5.38 18.54 -5.22
C ILE A 95 -5.16 19.38 -6.48
N VAL A 96 -5.45 20.68 -6.37
CA VAL A 96 -5.16 21.70 -7.38
C VAL A 96 -4.45 22.88 -6.71
N ARG A 97 -3.79 23.74 -7.49
CA ARG A 97 -3.28 25.01 -6.94
C ARG A 97 -4.43 25.85 -6.39
N ASP A 98 -4.18 26.59 -5.34
CA ASP A 98 -5.21 27.44 -4.71
C ASP A 98 -5.74 28.51 -5.65
N ASP A 99 -4.88 29.10 -6.50
CA ASP A 99 -5.22 30.08 -7.54
C ASP A 99 -5.88 29.47 -8.79
N SER A 100 -6.04 28.15 -8.86
CA SER A 100 -6.61 27.45 -10.01
C SER A 100 -8.08 27.81 -10.24
N THR A 101 -8.46 27.93 -11.52
CA THR A 101 -9.86 28.07 -11.96
C THR A 101 -10.67 26.78 -11.86
N ILE A 102 -10.04 25.62 -11.68
CA ILE A 102 -10.69 24.32 -11.51
C ILE A 102 -11.42 24.33 -10.17
N LYS A 103 -12.75 24.22 -10.15
CA LYS A 103 -13.58 24.26 -8.94
C LYS A 103 -14.33 22.95 -8.68
N SER A 104 -14.44 22.10 -9.67
CA SER A 104 -15.12 20.80 -9.62
C SER A 104 -14.33 19.75 -10.39
N VAL A 105 -14.67 18.48 -10.18
CA VAL A 105 -14.08 17.36 -10.93
C VAL A 105 -14.31 17.49 -12.43
N ASN A 106 -15.47 18.01 -12.85
CA ASN A 106 -15.79 18.23 -14.27
C ASN A 106 -14.86 19.23 -14.97
N ASP A 107 -14.25 20.15 -14.23
CA ASP A 107 -13.31 21.12 -14.79
C ASP A 107 -11.95 20.50 -15.13
N LEU A 108 -11.75 19.22 -14.82
CA LEU A 108 -10.57 18.44 -15.22
C LEU A 108 -10.60 18.03 -16.69
N ALA A 109 -11.73 18.18 -17.39
CA ALA A 109 -11.82 17.91 -18.83
C ALA A 109 -10.79 18.76 -19.61
N GLY A 110 -9.98 18.10 -20.46
CA GLY A 110 -8.89 18.72 -21.22
C GLY A 110 -7.65 19.12 -20.38
N LYS A 111 -7.57 18.72 -19.12
CA LYS A 111 -6.46 19.04 -18.20
C LYS A 111 -5.46 17.91 -18.08
N LYS A 112 -4.36 18.18 -17.39
CA LYS A 112 -3.32 17.19 -17.02
C LYS A 112 -3.44 16.85 -15.55
N VAL A 113 -3.64 15.57 -15.24
CA VAL A 113 -3.69 15.06 -13.87
C VAL A 113 -2.45 14.24 -13.58
N GLY A 114 -1.64 14.71 -12.64
CA GLY A 114 -0.46 14.02 -12.13
C GLY A 114 -0.86 12.90 -11.17
N VAL A 115 -0.31 11.71 -11.40
CA VAL A 115 -0.54 10.52 -10.56
C VAL A 115 0.80 9.91 -10.16
N GLY A 116 0.82 8.99 -9.19
CA GLY A 116 2.00 8.24 -8.81
C GLY A 116 2.40 7.16 -9.83
N ALA A 117 3.10 6.13 -9.35
CA ALA A 117 3.45 4.96 -10.16
C ALA A 117 2.19 4.25 -10.69
N ALA A 118 2.31 3.61 -11.85
CA ALA A 118 1.18 2.96 -12.52
C ALA A 118 0.45 1.92 -11.63
N ASP A 119 1.19 1.29 -10.73
CA ASP A 119 0.74 0.26 -9.79
C ASP A 119 0.44 0.80 -8.38
N SER A 120 0.45 2.13 -8.19
CA SER A 120 0.13 2.73 -6.90
C SER A 120 -1.37 2.72 -6.62
N PRO A 121 -1.84 2.02 -5.58
CA PRO A 121 -3.25 2.06 -5.17
C PRO A 121 -3.71 3.47 -4.81
N GLN A 122 -2.97 4.15 -3.93
CA GLN A 122 -3.37 5.41 -3.32
C GLN A 122 -3.17 6.64 -4.20
N ALA A 123 -2.18 6.62 -5.11
CA ALA A 123 -1.85 7.78 -5.92
C ALA A 123 -2.27 7.65 -7.38
N THR A 124 -2.73 6.47 -7.81
CA THR A 124 -3.10 6.20 -9.20
C THR A 124 -4.44 5.47 -9.32
N LEU A 125 -4.51 4.21 -8.88
CA LEU A 125 -5.65 3.34 -9.20
C LEU A 125 -6.95 3.84 -8.57
N ILE A 126 -6.97 4.07 -7.26
CA ILE A 126 -8.16 4.50 -6.52
C ILE A 126 -8.58 5.94 -6.90
N PRO A 127 -7.66 6.93 -6.98
CA PRO A 127 -8.01 8.27 -7.45
C PRO A 127 -8.57 8.29 -8.88
N LEU A 128 -7.98 7.55 -9.82
CA LEU A 128 -8.47 7.49 -11.20
C LEU A 128 -9.87 6.83 -11.27
N LEU A 129 -10.13 5.78 -10.47
CA LEU A 129 -11.47 5.22 -10.34
C LEU A 129 -12.45 6.27 -9.83
N HIS A 130 -12.10 7.00 -8.76
CA HIS A 130 -12.94 8.04 -8.17
C HIS A 130 -13.32 9.12 -9.19
N LEU A 131 -12.35 9.60 -10.00
CA LEU A 131 -12.60 10.58 -11.06
C LEU A 131 -13.52 10.01 -12.15
N ALA A 132 -13.31 8.75 -12.55
CA ALA A 132 -14.14 8.08 -13.54
C ALA A 132 -15.59 7.86 -13.04
N GLU A 133 -15.78 7.53 -11.75
CA GLU A 133 -17.12 7.42 -11.13
C GLU A 133 -17.80 8.80 -11.01
N ALA A 134 -17.02 9.87 -10.89
CA ALA A 134 -17.52 11.24 -10.91
C ALA A 134 -17.83 11.77 -12.33
N GLY A 135 -17.66 10.94 -13.38
CA GLY A 135 -18.03 11.26 -14.75
C GLY A 135 -16.91 11.84 -15.60
N VAL A 136 -15.65 11.81 -15.14
CA VAL A 136 -14.47 12.29 -15.88
C VAL A 136 -13.48 11.15 -16.08
N THR A 137 -13.46 10.58 -17.29
CA THR A 137 -12.75 9.33 -17.60
C THR A 137 -11.27 9.58 -17.90
N PRO A 138 -10.35 8.88 -17.21
CA PRO A 138 -8.92 8.96 -17.50
C PRO A 138 -8.63 8.61 -18.97
N HIS A 139 -7.69 9.32 -19.59
CA HIS A 139 -7.24 9.22 -20.99
C HIS A 139 -8.24 9.68 -22.07
N ASP A 140 -9.56 9.68 -21.76
CA ASP A 140 -10.59 10.17 -22.69
C ASP A 140 -10.88 11.64 -22.45
N ASP A 141 -11.14 12.02 -21.18
CA ASP A 141 -11.50 13.38 -20.82
C ASP A 141 -10.31 14.21 -20.35
N PHE A 142 -9.25 13.58 -19.81
CA PHE A 142 -8.04 14.28 -19.36
C PHE A 142 -6.77 13.43 -19.58
N GLU A 143 -5.62 14.12 -19.69
CA GLU A 143 -4.31 13.50 -19.79
C GLU A 143 -3.83 13.01 -18.43
N VAL A 144 -3.47 11.73 -18.31
CA VAL A 144 -2.84 11.17 -17.12
C VAL A 144 -1.32 11.29 -17.24
N VAL A 145 -0.69 12.06 -16.36
CA VAL A 145 0.77 12.24 -16.29
C VAL A 145 1.31 11.41 -15.13
N ARG A 146 2.00 10.32 -15.44
CA ARG A 146 2.54 9.41 -14.42
C ARG A 146 3.93 9.80 -13.97
N PHE A 147 4.17 9.59 -12.67
CA PHE A 147 5.49 9.68 -12.04
C PHE A 147 5.83 8.29 -11.49
N ASP A 148 6.36 7.43 -12.38
CA ASP A 148 6.64 5.99 -12.14
C ASP A 148 7.87 5.77 -11.23
N VAL A 149 7.95 6.51 -10.12
CA VAL A 149 8.95 6.30 -9.08
C VAL A 149 8.55 5.08 -8.26
N ASP A 150 9.48 4.16 -8.05
CA ASP A 150 9.26 2.90 -7.31
C ASP A 150 8.17 1.99 -7.90
N LEU A 151 8.08 1.92 -9.22
CA LEU A 151 7.26 0.93 -9.91
C LEU A 151 7.65 -0.51 -9.46
N GLY A 152 6.65 -1.37 -9.23
CA GLY A 152 6.81 -2.70 -8.62
C GLY A 152 6.83 -2.66 -7.08
N LYS A 153 6.85 -1.48 -6.46
CA LYS A 153 6.70 -1.28 -5.03
C LYS A 153 5.31 -0.76 -4.64
N HIS A 154 4.39 -0.78 -5.59
CA HIS A 154 2.98 -0.43 -5.42
C HIS A 154 2.74 0.95 -4.78
N GLY A 155 3.68 1.88 -5.06
CA GLY A 155 3.60 3.22 -4.52
C GLY A 155 3.82 3.31 -3.01
N ASP A 156 4.46 2.33 -2.39
CA ASP A 156 4.84 2.40 -0.98
C ASP A 156 5.53 3.74 -0.67
N HIS A 157 5.26 4.30 0.50
CA HIS A 157 5.64 5.64 0.92
C HIS A 157 5.06 6.75 0.03
N VAL A 158 5.90 7.26 -0.89
CA VAL A 158 5.55 8.42 -1.71
C VAL A 158 5.47 8.12 -3.21
N GLY A 159 5.78 6.92 -3.64
CA GLY A 159 5.57 6.31 -4.96
C GLY A 159 5.28 7.22 -6.15
N GLY A 160 6.07 8.30 -6.33
CA GLY A 160 5.84 9.34 -7.35
C GLY A 160 4.95 10.50 -6.89
N GLU A 161 4.26 10.41 -5.76
CA GLU A 161 3.35 11.45 -5.26
C GLU A 161 4.05 12.80 -5.06
N ARG A 162 5.27 12.80 -4.53
CA ARG A 162 6.08 13.99 -4.32
C ARG A 162 6.41 14.70 -5.64
N ASP A 163 6.69 13.94 -6.68
CA ASP A 163 7.00 14.48 -7.99
C ASP A 163 5.73 14.99 -8.69
N ALA A 164 4.59 14.33 -8.49
CA ALA A 164 3.29 14.84 -8.93
C ALA A 164 2.93 16.17 -8.24
N ALA A 165 3.16 16.26 -6.91
CA ALA A 165 2.93 17.49 -6.14
C ALA A 165 3.84 18.65 -6.61
N LYS A 166 5.13 18.40 -6.85
CA LYS A 166 6.04 19.39 -7.43
C LYS A 166 5.63 19.81 -8.83
N ALA A 167 5.23 18.84 -9.68
CA ALA A 167 4.75 19.12 -11.02
C ALA A 167 3.50 20.01 -11.04
N LEU A 168 2.62 19.88 -10.03
CA LEU A 168 1.47 20.75 -9.85
C LEU A 168 1.90 22.19 -9.55
N LEU A 169 2.85 22.39 -8.63
CA LEU A 169 3.36 23.72 -8.30
C LEU A 169 4.08 24.37 -9.50
N ASP A 170 4.84 23.57 -10.27
CA ASP A 170 5.55 24.02 -11.47
C ASP A 170 4.62 24.29 -12.66
N GLY A 171 3.32 23.98 -12.54
CA GLY A 171 2.34 24.14 -13.63
C GLY A 171 2.51 23.10 -14.77
N ARG A 172 3.22 22.02 -14.54
CA ARG A 172 3.38 20.89 -15.50
C ARG A 172 2.14 20.01 -15.56
N VAL A 173 1.38 19.98 -14.46
CA VAL A 173 0.06 19.34 -14.35
C VAL A 173 -0.92 20.34 -13.72
N ASP A 174 -2.21 20.13 -13.93
CA ASP A 174 -3.29 21.00 -13.44
C ASP A 174 -3.87 20.51 -12.11
N ALA A 175 -3.78 19.20 -11.85
CA ALA A 175 -4.15 18.54 -10.61
C ALA A 175 -3.14 17.44 -10.27
N ALA A 176 -3.09 16.99 -9.00
CA ALA A 176 -2.26 15.88 -8.56
C ALA A 176 -3.03 14.97 -7.59
N CYS A 177 -2.79 13.66 -7.68
CA CYS A 177 -3.37 12.64 -6.82
C CYS A 177 -2.35 12.21 -5.75
N LEU A 178 -2.76 12.24 -4.49
CA LEU A 178 -1.92 11.93 -3.33
C LEU A 178 -2.74 11.16 -2.29
N ILE A 179 -2.09 10.37 -1.45
CA ILE A 179 -2.71 9.98 -0.19
C ILE A 179 -2.80 11.21 0.73
N ASP A 180 -3.88 11.36 1.48
CA ASP A 180 -4.13 12.52 2.32
C ASP A 180 -3.02 12.77 3.37
N ALA A 181 -2.48 11.70 3.93
CA ALA A 181 -1.35 11.75 4.87
C ALA A 181 -0.10 12.38 4.23
N ASN A 182 0.21 12.06 2.95
CA ASN A 182 1.31 12.67 2.23
C ASN A 182 1.04 14.13 1.88
N HIS A 183 -0.19 14.51 1.54
CA HIS A 183 -0.56 15.90 1.36
C HIS A 183 -0.28 16.74 2.60
N LEU A 184 -0.67 16.22 3.79
CA LEU A 184 -0.35 16.85 5.09
C LEU A 184 1.15 16.85 5.38
N GLY A 185 1.84 15.73 5.12
CA GLY A 185 3.28 15.59 5.31
C GLY A 185 4.07 16.59 4.45
N PHE A 186 3.75 16.66 3.16
CA PHE A 186 4.38 17.59 2.21
C PHE A 186 4.15 19.06 2.57
N SER A 187 2.98 19.37 3.16
CA SER A 187 2.71 20.70 3.67
C SER A 187 3.56 21.05 4.90
N LYS A 188 3.76 20.10 5.82
CA LYS A 188 4.58 20.29 7.02
C LYS A 188 6.07 20.43 6.71
N GLU A 189 6.60 19.67 5.75
CA GLU A 189 8.02 19.71 5.37
C GLU A 189 8.36 20.81 4.36
N GLY A 190 7.34 21.51 3.81
CA GLY A 190 7.51 22.63 2.87
C GLY A 190 7.62 22.22 1.39
N THR A 191 7.47 20.96 1.02
CA THR A 191 7.33 20.53 -0.39
C THR A 191 6.11 21.20 -1.04
N LEU A 192 5.01 21.31 -0.31
CA LEU A 192 3.83 22.12 -0.64
C LEU A 192 3.77 23.32 0.30
N PRO A 193 4.07 24.54 -0.16
CA PRO A 193 3.95 25.72 0.68
C PRO A 193 2.53 25.89 1.23
N SER A 194 2.41 26.38 2.46
CA SER A 194 1.10 26.60 3.09
C SER A 194 0.21 27.48 2.23
N GLY A 195 -1.02 27.04 1.97
CA GLY A 195 -1.99 27.74 1.14
C GLY A 195 -1.72 27.68 -0.38
N ALA A 196 -0.69 26.94 -0.84
CA ALA A 196 -0.41 26.83 -2.26
C ALA A 196 -1.38 25.89 -3.01
N THR A 197 -1.99 24.96 -2.29
CA THR A 197 -2.90 23.95 -2.84
C THR A 197 -4.18 23.82 -2.02
N ARG A 198 -5.22 23.36 -2.66
CA ARG A 198 -6.49 22.97 -2.02
C ARG A 198 -6.96 21.62 -2.53
N VAL A 199 -7.73 20.93 -1.72
CA VAL A 199 -8.37 19.66 -2.09
C VAL A 199 -9.55 19.95 -3.02
N LEU A 200 -9.55 19.32 -4.19
CA LEU A 200 -10.64 19.35 -5.17
C LEU A 200 -11.65 18.23 -4.90
N ALA A 201 -11.14 17.03 -4.65
CA ALA A 201 -11.92 15.84 -4.38
C ALA A 201 -11.19 14.91 -3.40
N GLN A 202 -11.97 14.07 -2.71
CA GLN A 202 -11.45 13.06 -1.77
C GLN A 202 -12.18 11.74 -2.02
N THR A 203 -11.44 10.63 -2.02
CA THR A 203 -12.00 9.30 -2.21
C THR A 203 -12.78 8.83 -0.96
N LYS A 204 -13.58 7.77 -1.11
CA LYS A 204 -14.06 7.01 0.04
C LYS A 204 -12.88 6.36 0.76
N PRO A 205 -13.04 5.98 2.04
CA PRO A 205 -12.01 5.26 2.79
C PRO A 205 -11.66 3.90 2.18
N TYR A 206 -10.39 3.51 2.30
CA TYR A 206 -9.87 2.19 1.90
C TYR A 206 -8.78 1.73 2.87
N ASP A 207 -8.46 0.42 2.82
CA ASP A 207 -7.39 -0.16 3.63
C ASP A 207 -6.10 -0.33 2.82
N HIS A 208 -4.97 -0.41 3.55
CA HIS A 208 -3.64 -0.45 2.96
C HIS A 208 -2.92 -1.78 3.27
N CYS A 209 -1.75 -1.76 3.92
CA CYS A 209 -0.92 -2.95 4.12
C CYS A 209 -1.50 -3.94 5.14
N ASN A 210 -1.18 -5.22 4.97
CA ASN A 210 -1.51 -6.26 5.93
C ASN A 210 -0.47 -7.39 5.96
N PHE A 211 -0.43 -8.13 7.06
CA PHE A 211 0.21 -9.43 7.11
C PHE A 211 -0.71 -10.48 6.50
N THR A 212 -0.21 -11.16 5.47
CA THR A 212 -0.93 -12.21 4.73
C THR A 212 -0.32 -13.57 4.98
N VAL A 213 -1.15 -14.58 5.21
CA VAL A 213 -0.78 -16.01 5.21
C VAL A 213 -1.64 -16.77 4.22
N LEU A 214 -1.10 -17.89 3.71
CA LEU A 214 -1.81 -18.80 2.81
C LEU A 214 -2.42 -19.96 3.59
N ASP A 215 -3.32 -20.73 2.94
CA ASP A 215 -3.93 -21.93 3.50
C ASP A 215 -2.99 -22.83 4.30
N GLY A 216 -3.52 -23.39 5.36
CA GLY A 216 -2.80 -24.28 6.26
C GLY A 216 -1.87 -23.52 7.23
N ALA A 217 -1.24 -22.44 6.79
CA ALA A 217 -0.37 -21.64 7.65
C ALA A 217 -1.14 -20.95 8.79
N ILE A 218 -2.41 -20.62 8.61
CA ILE A 218 -3.23 -19.97 9.66
C ILE A 218 -3.36 -20.83 10.92
N GLU A 219 -3.25 -22.14 10.79
CA GLU A 219 -3.29 -23.09 11.91
C GLU A 219 -1.91 -23.33 12.55
N ASP A 220 -0.83 -22.83 11.93
CA ASP A 220 0.53 -22.95 12.47
C ASP A 220 0.66 -22.19 13.79
N ALA A 221 1.15 -22.88 14.82
CA ALA A 221 1.32 -22.32 16.16
C ALA A 221 2.26 -21.09 16.18
N ARG A 222 3.26 -21.06 15.27
CA ARG A 222 4.19 -19.92 15.12
C ARG A 222 3.46 -18.69 14.57
N ILE A 223 2.57 -18.86 13.58
CA ILE A 223 1.74 -17.79 13.02
C ILE A 223 0.78 -17.24 14.08
N LYS A 224 0.12 -18.13 14.84
CA LYS A 224 -0.75 -17.73 15.95
C LYS A 224 0.04 -16.92 16.98
N ARG A 225 1.22 -17.41 17.37
CA ARG A 225 2.09 -16.71 18.32
C ARG A 225 2.60 -15.37 17.79
N PHE A 226 2.98 -15.30 16.53
CA PHE A 226 3.37 -14.05 15.86
C PHE A 226 2.25 -13.00 15.93
N ARG A 227 1.04 -13.40 15.55
CA ARG A 227 -0.14 -12.51 15.60
C ARG A 227 -0.45 -12.06 17.04
N GLU A 228 -0.42 -12.98 18.02
CA GLU A 228 -0.61 -12.63 19.45
C GLU A 228 0.41 -11.61 19.92
N LEU A 229 1.68 -11.80 19.58
CA LEU A 229 2.76 -10.88 19.97
C LEU A 229 2.59 -9.51 19.32
N LEU A 230 2.24 -9.42 18.04
CA LEU A 230 1.94 -8.15 17.39
C LEU A 230 0.78 -7.43 18.08
N LEU A 231 -0.36 -8.10 18.24
CA LEU A 231 -1.56 -7.51 18.84
C LEU A 231 -1.35 -7.15 20.34
N GLY A 232 -0.39 -7.79 20.99
CA GLY A 232 0.00 -7.53 22.38
C GLY A 232 1.00 -6.38 22.55
N MET A 233 1.56 -5.82 21.45
CA MET A 233 2.47 -4.68 21.56
C MET A 233 1.76 -3.44 22.06
N SER A 234 2.33 -2.79 23.09
CA SER A 234 1.77 -1.57 23.67
C SER A 234 2.63 -0.36 23.37
N TYR A 235 2.03 0.70 22.87
CA TYR A 235 2.70 1.99 22.65
C TYR A 235 3.15 2.65 23.95
N ASP A 236 2.58 2.26 25.09
CA ASP A 236 2.98 2.74 26.41
C ASP A 236 4.25 2.06 26.95
N ASP A 237 4.63 0.92 26.36
CA ASP A 237 5.91 0.26 26.70
C ASP A 237 7.08 1.02 26.04
N PRO A 238 7.99 1.61 26.85
CA PRO A 238 9.13 2.37 26.33
C PRO A 238 10.13 1.53 25.51
N LYS A 239 10.13 0.21 25.66
CA LYS A 239 10.96 -0.69 24.84
C LYS A 239 10.36 -0.97 23.46
N VAL A 240 9.03 -0.98 23.37
CA VAL A 240 8.27 -1.31 22.16
C VAL A 240 8.01 -0.06 21.32
N ARG A 241 7.74 1.08 21.96
CA ARG A 241 7.39 2.35 21.29
C ARG A 241 8.34 2.73 20.13
N PRO A 242 9.69 2.64 20.26
CA PRO A 242 10.58 3.00 19.17
C PRO A 242 10.38 2.14 17.90
N LEU A 243 10.00 0.87 18.04
CA LEU A 243 9.69 -0.02 16.92
C LEU A 243 8.38 0.41 16.24
N LEU A 244 7.36 0.73 17.04
CA LEU A 244 6.07 1.17 16.53
C LEU A 244 6.19 2.54 15.84
N ASP A 245 6.96 3.47 16.41
CA ASP A 245 7.24 4.77 15.79
C ASP A 245 7.98 4.63 14.45
N LEU A 246 8.95 3.71 14.37
CA LEU A 246 9.73 3.46 13.16
C LEU A 246 8.89 2.86 12.04
N GLU A 247 7.95 1.95 12.38
CA GLU A 247 7.00 1.33 11.43
C GLU A 247 5.75 2.21 11.18
N GLY A 248 5.57 3.28 11.97
CA GLY A 248 4.54 4.29 11.72
C GLY A 248 3.15 3.91 12.24
N LEU A 249 3.06 3.22 13.38
CA LEU A 249 1.78 2.84 14.01
C LEU A 249 1.80 3.09 15.53
N LYS A 250 0.64 3.01 16.13
CA LYS A 250 0.49 2.95 17.59
C LYS A 250 -0.03 1.60 18.08
N VAL A 251 -0.88 0.96 17.26
CA VAL A 251 -1.55 -0.28 17.64
C VAL A 251 -1.65 -1.20 16.42
N TRP A 252 -1.22 -2.44 16.57
CA TRP A 252 -1.57 -3.50 15.63
C TRP A 252 -3.03 -3.89 15.80
N LYS A 253 -3.73 -4.06 14.70
CA LYS A 253 -5.14 -4.47 14.62
C LYS A 253 -5.27 -5.83 13.95
N ASP A 254 -6.39 -6.52 14.20
CA ASP A 254 -6.74 -7.71 13.42
C ASP A 254 -6.79 -7.38 11.92
N GLY A 255 -6.40 -8.33 11.08
CA GLY A 255 -6.61 -8.18 9.65
C GLY A 255 -8.10 -8.08 9.31
N ARG A 256 -8.44 -7.27 8.31
CA ARG A 256 -9.79 -7.21 7.72
C ARG A 256 -9.68 -7.08 6.20
N THR A 257 -10.75 -7.36 5.50
CA THR A 257 -10.76 -7.40 4.02
C THR A 257 -11.78 -6.46 3.38
N GLU A 258 -12.70 -5.92 4.15
CA GLU A 258 -13.80 -5.07 3.65
C GLU A 258 -13.30 -3.74 3.06
N GLY A 259 -12.15 -3.25 3.53
CA GLY A 259 -11.57 -1.97 3.08
C GLY A 259 -10.90 -2.02 1.72
N TYR A 260 -10.79 -3.18 1.05
CA TYR A 260 -10.14 -3.28 -0.26
C TYR A 260 -11.09 -3.14 -1.45
N ALA A 261 -12.39 -3.00 -1.23
CA ALA A 261 -13.41 -2.97 -2.30
C ALA A 261 -13.18 -1.88 -3.36
N LEU A 262 -12.66 -0.69 -2.96
CA LEU A 262 -12.34 0.36 -3.92
C LEU A 262 -11.17 -0.03 -4.83
N LEU A 263 -10.14 -0.67 -4.27
CA LEU A 263 -8.99 -1.12 -5.06
C LEU A 263 -9.40 -2.29 -5.96
N GLU A 264 -10.25 -3.21 -5.50
CA GLU A 264 -10.81 -4.27 -6.34
C GLU A 264 -11.52 -3.70 -7.55
N ALA A 265 -12.40 -2.72 -7.34
CA ALA A 265 -13.13 -2.05 -8.42
C ALA A 265 -12.18 -1.33 -9.40
N ALA A 266 -11.11 -0.70 -8.90
CA ALA A 266 -10.09 -0.06 -9.73
C ALA A 266 -9.31 -1.07 -10.57
N ILE A 267 -8.89 -2.20 -9.97
CA ILE A 267 -8.20 -3.29 -10.65
C ILE A 267 -9.08 -3.86 -11.77
N ASP A 268 -10.36 -4.12 -11.48
CA ASP A 268 -11.31 -4.68 -12.46
C ASP A 268 -11.54 -3.70 -13.62
N ARG A 269 -11.64 -2.40 -13.33
CA ARG A 269 -11.83 -1.38 -14.35
C ARG A 269 -10.62 -1.21 -15.27
N PHE A 270 -9.40 -1.26 -14.71
CA PHE A 270 -8.17 -0.96 -15.44
C PHE A 270 -7.37 -2.21 -15.86
N GLY A 271 -7.78 -3.42 -15.45
CA GLY A 271 -7.13 -4.69 -15.80
C GLY A 271 -5.71 -4.85 -15.23
N THR A 272 -5.39 -4.19 -14.13
CA THR A 272 -4.03 -3.93 -13.66
C THR A 272 -3.20 -5.17 -13.32
N ILE A 273 -3.82 -6.29 -12.88
CA ILE A 273 -3.11 -7.47 -12.37
C ILE A 273 -3.29 -8.73 -13.21
N GLU A 274 -4.06 -8.69 -14.29
CA GLU A 274 -4.43 -9.91 -15.03
C GLU A 274 -3.23 -10.63 -15.66
N ASP A 275 -2.30 -9.89 -16.28
CA ASP A 275 -1.09 -10.47 -16.87
C ASP A 275 -0.18 -11.11 -15.81
N PHE A 276 -0.06 -10.48 -14.64
CA PHE A 276 0.70 -11.04 -13.52
C PHE A 276 0.08 -12.35 -13.03
N LEU A 277 -1.24 -12.38 -12.80
CA LEU A 277 -1.94 -13.58 -12.33
C LEU A 277 -1.86 -14.73 -13.35
N ALA A 278 -1.96 -14.42 -14.64
CA ALA A 278 -1.80 -15.42 -15.70
C ALA A 278 -0.36 -15.97 -15.74
N GLY A 279 0.64 -15.13 -15.54
CA GLY A 279 2.04 -15.51 -15.45
C GLY A 279 2.35 -16.36 -14.20
N LEU A 280 1.78 -16.00 -13.06
CA LEU A 280 1.94 -16.71 -11.79
C LEU A 280 1.37 -18.13 -11.87
N GLY A 281 0.20 -18.32 -12.49
CA GLY A 281 -0.40 -19.63 -12.72
C GLY A 281 0.51 -20.59 -13.51
N LYS A 282 1.32 -20.09 -14.43
CA LYS A 282 2.28 -20.91 -15.19
C LYS A 282 3.52 -21.34 -14.38
N ARG A 283 3.84 -20.62 -13.28
CA ARG A 283 5.05 -20.86 -12.47
C ARG A 283 4.78 -21.61 -11.16
N CYS A 284 3.58 -21.47 -10.60
CA CYS A 284 3.26 -21.95 -9.26
C CYS A 284 2.14 -23.03 -9.25
N MET A 285 1.58 -23.39 -10.39
CA MET A 285 0.69 -24.55 -10.59
C MET A 285 1.35 -25.57 -11.49
#